data_aec401fb14c73002103e42d22cae40b7
#
_entry.id   aec401fb14c73002103e42d22cae40b7
#
_cell.length_a   1.000
_cell.length_b   1.000
_cell.length_c   1.000
_cell.angle_alpha   90.00
_cell.angle_beta   90.00
_cell.angle_gamma   90.00
#
_symmetry.space_group_name_H-M   'P 1'
#
loop_
_entity.id
_entity.type
_entity.pdbx_description
1 polymer ?
#
loop_
_entity_poly.entity_id
_entity_poly.type
_entity_poly.pdbx_seq_one_letter_code
_entity_poly.pdbx_strand_id
1 'polypeptide(L)'
;MYFGSDEDVFESPLPLAGYASLRAAGGRACVGSRGAPVHVRPATTGTTIPPRAVRPSMGFHTFDVERADALEDPGRYERLSAAELVGAAALADDDRVLDVGSGTGFYTDVLATVAERVYAVDVQPAMAVRYRQKGVPEGVRLLAADAGRLPLPADTVDVAVSTMTYHELPAAAVTEMARVVRSGGRLVIADWTSAGAGNAGPPLGERFDAWTAGEALDGAGFSVRRVESRRETFLVVATR
;
A
#
# COMPACT_ATOMS: atom_id res chain seq x y z
N MET A 1 -38.43 48.09 3.04
CA MET A 1 -37.98 47.93 4.43
C MET A 1 -36.78 46.97 4.37
N TYR A 2 -35.65 47.47 4.80
CA TYR A 2 -34.35 46.91 4.69
C TYR A 2 -34.18 45.61 5.48
N PHE A 3 -33.41 44.68 4.94
CA PHE A 3 -32.82 43.54 5.65
C PHE A 3 -31.34 43.45 5.46
N GLY A 4 -30.64 43.38 6.56
CA GLY A 4 -29.20 43.18 6.64
C GLY A 4 -28.84 41.73 6.34
N SER A 5 -27.69 41.62 5.75
CA SER A 5 -26.91 40.42 5.44
C SER A 5 -26.07 40.03 6.66
N ASP A 6 -26.18 38.79 7.12
CA ASP A 6 -25.18 38.17 7.98
C ASP A 6 -24.29 37.29 7.10
N GLU A 7 -23.07 37.73 6.93
CA GLU A 7 -21.96 36.93 6.34
C GLU A 7 -21.33 36.11 7.46
N ASP A 8 -21.62 34.82 7.46
CA ASP A 8 -20.85 33.87 8.27
C ASP A 8 -19.50 33.58 7.63
N VAL A 9 -18.47 34.10 8.29
CA VAL A 9 -17.06 33.93 7.97
C VAL A 9 -16.65 32.50 8.25
N PHE A 10 -16.46 31.71 7.19
CA PHE A 10 -15.77 30.42 7.28
C PHE A 10 -14.26 30.66 7.42
N GLU A 11 -13.73 30.39 8.60
CA GLU A 11 -12.29 30.37 8.83
C GLU A 11 -11.66 29.21 8.05
N SER A 12 -10.77 29.56 7.16
CA SER A 12 -9.91 28.63 6.41
C SER A 12 -8.91 27.95 7.35
N PRO A 13 -8.65 26.64 7.21
CA PRO A 13 -7.57 25.99 7.93
C PRO A 13 -6.21 26.50 7.45
N LEU A 14 -5.30 26.65 8.41
CA LEU A 14 -3.93 27.17 8.30
C LEU A 14 -3.11 26.42 7.25
N PRO A 15 -2.23 27.10 6.51
CA PRO A 15 -1.32 26.47 5.57
C PRO A 15 -0.19 25.75 6.31
N LEU A 16 0.05 24.49 5.95
CA LEU A 16 1.24 23.74 6.31
C LEU A 16 2.46 24.34 5.58
N ALA A 17 3.10 25.32 6.20
CA ALA A 17 4.39 25.82 5.78
C ALA A 17 5.48 25.10 6.56
N GLY A 18 6.45 24.53 5.85
CA GLY A 18 7.78 24.30 6.38
C GLY A 18 8.31 22.89 6.43
N TYR A 19 8.58 22.26 5.28
CA TYR A 19 9.71 21.34 5.16
C TYR A 19 10.60 21.80 4.03
N ALA A 20 11.48 22.74 4.35
CA ALA A 20 12.59 23.13 3.48
C ALA A 20 13.82 22.31 3.85
N SER A 21 14.29 21.52 2.88
CA SER A 21 15.68 21.23 2.54
C SER A 21 16.74 21.33 3.65
N LEU A 22 17.26 20.19 4.06
CA LEU A 22 18.63 20.05 4.58
C LEU A 22 19.46 19.23 3.58
N ARG A 23 20.15 19.90 2.68
CA ARG A 23 21.25 19.34 1.91
C ARG A 23 22.51 19.31 2.76
N ALA A 24 23.13 18.16 2.83
CA ALA A 24 24.36 17.84 3.51
C ALA A 24 25.56 18.61 2.94
N ALA A 25 26.42 19.07 3.82
CA ALA A 25 27.80 19.40 3.53
C ALA A 25 28.72 18.28 4.03
N GLY A 26 29.64 17.88 3.17
CA GLY A 26 30.56 16.78 3.38
C GLY A 26 31.64 17.05 4.45
N GLY A 27 32.35 15.99 4.80
CA GLY A 27 33.55 16.11 5.61
C GLY A 27 34.18 14.82 6.08
N ARG A 28 35.11 14.32 5.27
CA ARG A 28 36.40 13.70 5.64
C ARG A 28 36.48 12.47 6.57
N ALA A 29 37.14 11.50 6.00
CA ALA A 29 37.72 10.29 6.59
C ALA A 29 38.64 10.57 7.79
N CYS A 30 38.62 9.65 8.77
CA CYS A 30 39.73 9.36 9.65
C CYS A 30 40.04 7.86 9.63
N VAL A 31 41.27 7.57 9.33
CA VAL A 31 41.94 6.25 9.36
C VAL A 31 42.38 5.93 10.79
N GLY A 32 42.31 4.66 11.18
CA GLY A 32 43.04 4.18 12.38
C GLY A 32 42.48 2.92 13.00
N SER A 33 42.90 1.80 12.55
CA SER A 33 43.84 0.81 13.13
C SER A 33 43.29 -0.20 14.14
N ARG A 34 43.63 -1.43 13.80
CA ARG A 34 43.95 -2.62 14.63
C ARG A 34 42.83 -3.63 14.88
N GLY A 35 43.11 -4.79 14.31
CA GLY A 35 42.41 -6.03 14.27
C GLY A 35 42.22 -6.71 15.63
N ALA A 36 41.17 -7.49 15.65
CA ALA A 36 41.03 -8.66 16.49
C ALA A 36 40.58 -9.83 15.62
N PRO A 37 40.96 -11.05 15.90
CA PRO A 37 40.72 -12.18 14.99
C PRO A 37 39.26 -12.60 15.00
N VAL A 38 38.71 -12.69 13.80
CA VAL A 38 37.37 -13.25 13.57
C VAL A 38 37.47 -14.77 13.66
N HIS A 39 36.89 -15.36 14.70
CA HIS A 39 36.63 -16.77 14.77
C HIS A 39 35.59 -17.17 13.72
N VAL A 40 36.07 -17.80 12.64
CA VAL A 40 35.20 -18.47 11.65
C VAL A 40 34.68 -19.75 12.29
N ARG A 41 33.38 -19.79 12.58
CA ARG A 41 32.68 -21.04 12.93
C ARG A 41 32.54 -21.89 11.66
N PRO A 42 32.74 -23.22 11.74
CA PRO A 42 32.55 -24.09 10.59
C PRO A 42 31.08 -24.15 10.20
N ALA A 43 30.82 -24.17 8.89
CA ALA A 43 29.53 -24.36 8.29
C ALA A 43 28.91 -25.68 8.78
N THR A 44 27.77 -25.59 9.48
CA THR A 44 26.94 -26.74 9.79
C THR A 44 26.13 -27.12 8.57
N THR A 45 26.29 -28.36 8.20
CA THR A 45 25.65 -29.11 7.13
C THR A 45 24.13 -28.96 7.10
N GLY A 46 23.62 -28.68 5.88
CA GLY A 46 22.37 -29.21 5.32
C GLY A 46 21.13 -29.13 6.18
N THR A 47 20.51 -27.95 6.28
CA THR A 47 19.08 -27.88 6.60
C THR A 47 18.32 -28.01 5.28
N THR A 48 17.72 -29.18 5.07
CA THR A 48 16.77 -29.42 3.98
C THR A 48 15.58 -28.49 4.19
N ILE A 49 15.43 -27.50 3.30
CA ILE A 49 14.25 -26.63 3.27
C ILE A 49 13.06 -27.55 2.94
N PRO A 50 12.01 -27.59 3.78
CA PRO A 50 10.83 -28.38 3.47
C PRO A 50 10.20 -27.87 2.16
N PRO A 51 9.59 -28.75 1.35
CA PRO A 51 8.98 -28.34 0.11
C PRO A 51 7.89 -27.31 0.39
N ARG A 52 7.99 -26.20 -0.35
CA ARG A 52 7.05 -25.07 -0.37
C ARG A 52 5.61 -25.61 -0.32
N ALA A 53 4.87 -25.28 0.71
CA ALA A 53 3.45 -25.59 0.81
C ALA A 53 2.75 -24.96 -0.41
N VAL A 54 2.25 -25.84 -1.31
CA VAL A 54 1.39 -25.43 -2.41
C VAL A 54 0.13 -24.86 -1.77
N ARG A 55 -0.15 -23.58 -2.02
CA ARG A 55 -1.37 -22.92 -1.56
C ARG A 55 -2.56 -23.77 -1.98
N PRO A 56 -3.50 -24.13 -1.09
CA PRO A 56 -4.80 -24.59 -1.54
C PRO A 56 -5.39 -23.48 -2.41
N SER A 57 -6.02 -23.86 -3.52
CA SER A 57 -6.80 -22.94 -4.35
C SER A 57 -7.96 -22.45 -3.46
N MET A 58 -7.73 -21.36 -2.76
CA MET A 58 -8.78 -20.71 -1.98
C MET A 58 -9.72 -20.07 -2.99
N GLY A 59 -11.01 -20.35 -2.85
CA GLY A 59 -12.04 -19.69 -3.64
C GLY A 59 -11.83 -18.17 -3.52
N PHE A 60 -11.99 -17.48 -4.63
CA PHE A 60 -11.87 -16.03 -4.69
C PHE A 60 -12.97 -15.43 -3.79
N HIS A 61 -12.58 -14.96 -2.61
CA HIS A 61 -13.47 -14.25 -1.70
C HIS A 61 -13.29 -12.76 -1.92
N THR A 62 -14.36 -12.06 -2.21
CA THR A 62 -14.40 -10.60 -2.25
C THR A 62 -15.20 -10.07 -1.08
N PHE A 63 -14.86 -8.86 -0.64
CA PHE A 63 -15.61 -8.19 0.42
C PHE A 63 -17.09 -8.05 0.04
N ASP A 64 -17.98 -8.29 1.00
CA ASP A 64 -19.43 -8.20 0.79
C ASP A 64 -19.86 -6.75 0.56
N VAL A 65 -20.38 -6.45 -0.64
CA VAL A 65 -20.83 -5.11 -1.06
C VAL A 65 -21.95 -4.56 -0.17
N GLU A 66 -22.78 -5.41 0.44
CA GLU A 66 -23.82 -4.97 1.36
C GLU A 66 -23.23 -4.36 2.64
N ARG A 67 -22.00 -4.71 2.96
CA ARG A 67 -21.23 -4.18 4.09
C ARG A 67 -20.27 -3.06 3.71
N ALA A 68 -20.37 -2.53 2.50
CA ALA A 68 -19.42 -1.53 1.97
C ALA A 68 -19.32 -0.27 2.85
N ASP A 69 -20.37 0.10 3.58
CA ASP A 69 -20.35 1.24 4.51
C ASP A 69 -19.31 1.06 5.64
N ALA A 70 -18.98 -0.18 6.01
CA ALA A 70 -17.92 -0.47 6.98
C ALA A 70 -16.50 -0.15 6.46
N LEU A 71 -16.34 0.00 5.15
CA LEU A 71 -15.07 0.42 4.55
C LEU A 71 -14.79 1.91 4.75
N GLU A 72 -15.78 2.69 5.16
CA GLU A 72 -15.64 4.13 5.44
C GLU A 72 -15.45 4.43 6.94
N ASP A 73 -15.28 3.40 7.78
CA ASP A 73 -15.03 3.58 9.22
C ASP A 73 -13.67 4.25 9.47
N PRO A 74 -13.62 5.44 10.10
CA PRO A 74 -12.37 6.12 10.46
C PRO A 74 -11.44 5.29 11.36
N GLY A 75 -11.96 4.31 12.10
CA GLY A 75 -11.17 3.36 12.89
C GLY A 75 -10.15 2.56 12.06
N ARG A 76 -10.27 2.55 10.72
CA ARG A 76 -9.26 1.99 9.82
C ARG A 76 -7.92 2.70 9.92
N TYR A 77 -7.90 3.99 10.27
CA TYR A 77 -6.67 4.75 10.48
C TYR A 77 -5.85 4.29 11.71
N GLU A 78 -6.44 3.55 12.65
CA GLU A 78 -5.69 2.89 13.73
C GLU A 78 -4.75 1.80 13.20
N ARG A 79 -5.02 1.24 12.03
CA ARG A 79 -4.25 0.17 11.40
C ARG A 79 -3.23 0.69 10.39
N LEU A 80 -3.60 1.73 9.65
CA LEU A 80 -2.75 2.43 8.69
C LEU A 80 -3.23 3.88 8.59
N SER A 81 -2.50 4.82 9.18
CA SER A 81 -2.86 6.22 9.11
C SER A 81 -2.62 6.81 7.72
N ALA A 82 -3.34 7.89 7.38
CA ALA A 82 -3.15 8.61 6.13
C ALA A 82 -1.69 9.07 5.93
N ALA A 83 -1.08 9.66 6.97
CA ALA A 83 0.30 10.13 6.91
C ALA A 83 1.30 8.98 6.72
N GLU A 84 1.02 7.83 7.31
CA GLU A 84 1.87 6.66 7.16
C GLU A 84 1.78 6.07 5.74
N LEU A 85 0.59 5.98 5.16
CA LEU A 85 0.42 5.52 3.77
C LEU A 85 1.16 6.44 2.80
N VAL A 86 0.95 7.74 2.90
CA VAL A 86 1.61 8.76 2.05
C VAL A 86 3.13 8.69 2.23
N GLY A 87 3.62 8.57 3.47
CA GLY A 87 5.05 8.46 3.77
C GLY A 87 5.67 7.14 3.28
N ALA A 88 4.99 6.00 3.42
CA ALA A 88 5.46 4.71 2.92
C ALA A 88 5.51 4.68 1.38
N ALA A 89 4.51 5.26 0.74
CA ALA A 89 4.45 5.45 -0.71
C ALA A 89 5.46 6.51 -1.19
N ALA A 90 5.95 7.38 -0.33
CA ALA A 90 6.80 8.54 -0.63
C ALA A 90 6.23 9.35 -1.80
N LEU A 91 4.93 9.66 -1.72
CA LEU A 91 4.19 10.32 -2.80
C LEU A 91 4.71 11.72 -3.07
N ALA A 92 4.79 12.05 -4.36
CA ALA A 92 5.00 13.39 -4.90
C ALA A 92 3.73 13.89 -5.61
N ASP A 93 3.64 15.19 -5.84
CA ASP A 93 2.49 15.86 -6.41
C ASP A 93 2.29 15.59 -7.93
N ASP A 94 3.32 15.10 -8.60
CA ASP A 94 3.30 14.67 -9.99
C ASP A 94 3.16 13.14 -10.19
N ASP A 95 3.05 12.37 -9.10
CA ASP A 95 2.93 10.91 -9.17
C ASP A 95 1.58 10.45 -9.75
N ARG A 96 1.65 9.36 -10.51
CA ARG A 96 0.51 8.54 -10.92
C ARG A 96 0.48 7.31 -10.04
N VAL A 97 -0.61 7.13 -9.34
CA VAL A 97 -0.79 6.07 -8.35
C VAL A 97 -1.79 5.03 -8.84
N LEU A 98 -1.51 3.77 -8.58
CA LEU A 98 -2.45 2.66 -8.72
C LEU A 98 -2.87 2.20 -7.32
N ASP A 99 -4.17 2.22 -7.02
CA ASP A 99 -4.75 1.65 -5.81
C ASP A 99 -5.49 0.36 -6.17
N VAL A 100 -4.96 -0.78 -5.71
CA VAL A 100 -5.47 -2.12 -6.04
C VAL A 100 -6.35 -2.65 -4.91
N GLY A 101 -7.63 -2.89 -5.22
CA GLY A 101 -8.66 -3.19 -4.25
C GLY A 101 -9.14 -1.92 -3.55
N SER A 102 -9.43 -0.90 -4.34
CA SER A 102 -9.79 0.45 -3.85
C SER A 102 -11.12 0.49 -3.06
N GLY A 103 -12.00 -0.48 -3.27
CA GLY A 103 -13.31 -0.55 -2.64
C GLY A 103 -14.12 0.73 -2.83
N THR A 104 -14.56 1.32 -1.73
CA THR A 104 -15.30 2.59 -1.70
C THR A 104 -14.41 3.83 -1.74
N GLY A 105 -13.10 3.66 -1.85
CA GLY A 105 -12.14 4.75 -2.03
C GLY A 105 -11.60 5.36 -0.73
N PHE A 106 -11.73 4.70 0.42
CA PHE A 106 -11.29 5.24 1.70
C PHE A 106 -9.82 5.69 1.70
N TYR A 107 -8.90 4.85 1.21
CA TYR A 107 -7.49 5.21 1.06
C TYR A 107 -7.19 5.89 -0.27
N THR A 108 -7.99 5.65 -1.32
CA THR A 108 -7.88 6.39 -2.59
C THR A 108 -8.03 7.89 -2.38
N ASP A 109 -8.98 8.32 -1.52
CA ASP A 109 -9.19 9.74 -1.19
C ASP A 109 -7.94 10.34 -0.56
N VAL A 110 -7.26 9.60 0.33
CA VAL A 110 -5.98 10.03 0.92
C VAL A 110 -4.90 10.20 -0.15
N LEU A 111 -4.76 9.23 -1.05
CA LEU A 111 -3.76 9.29 -2.13
C LEU A 111 -4.03 10.46 -3.07
N ALA A 112 -5.29 10.72 -3.39
CA ALA A 112 -5.71 11.82 -4.25
C ALA A 112 -5.49 13.22 -3.66
N THR A 113 -5.20 13.34 -2.36
CA THR A 113 -4.81 14.64 -1.77
C THR A 113 -3.40 15.07 -2.15
N VAL A 114 -2.57 14.14 -2.65
CA VAL A 114 -1.15 14.40 -2.97
C VAL A 114 -0.87 14.13 -4.45
N ALA A 115 -1.28 12.98 -4.97
CA ALA A 115 -0.91 12.52 -6.31
C ALA A 115 -1.63 13.30 -7.43
N GLU A 116 -0.96 13.46 -8.58
CA GLU A 116 -1.57 14.02 -9.81
C GLU A 116 -2.77 13.20 -10.25
N ARG A 117 -2.64 11.85 -10.16
CA ARG A 117 -3.65 10.92 -10.65
C ARG A 117 -3.67 9.63 -9.84
N VAL A 118 -4.87 9.14 -9.55
CA VAL A 118 -5.06 7.84 -8.94
C VAL A 118 -5.94 6.95 -9.83
N TYR A 119 -5.42 5.78 -10.20
CA TYR A 119 -6.19 4.71 -10.84
C TYR A 119 -6.69 3.79 -9.73
N ALA A 120 -7.96 3.90 -9.39
CA ALA A 120 -8.62 3.12 -8.36
C ALA A 120 -9.24 1.86 -8.98
N VAL A 121 -8.62 0.71 -8.73
CA VAL A 121 -9.01 -0.57 -9.33
C VAL A 121 -9.73 -1.43 -8.29
N ASP A 122 -10.91 -1.90 -8.65
CA ASP A 122 -11.62 -2.92 -7.88
C ASP A 122 -12.27 -3.93 -8.83
N VAL A 123 -12.29 -5.20 -8.43
CA VAL A 123 -12.89 -6.27 -9.24
C VAL A 123 -14.42 -6.19 -9.23
N GLN A 124 -15.00 -5.55 -8.20
CA GLN A 124 -16.44 -5.43 -8.03
C GLN A 124 -16.95 -4.09 -8.59
N PRO A 125 -17.67 -4.06 -9.73
CA PRO A 125 -18.23 -2.81 -10.26
C PRO A 125 -19.14 -2.08 -9.27
N ALA A 126 -19.77 -2.81 -8.35
CA ALA A 126 -20.64 -2.25 -7.32
C ALA A 126 -19.88 -1.35 -6.33
N MET A 127 -18.60 -1.64 -6.05
CA MET A 127 -17.74 -0.75 -5.23
C MET A 127 -17.52 0.59 -5.93
N ALA A 128 -17.27 0.59 -7.24
CA ALA A 128 -17.17 1.82 -8.02
C ALA A 128 -18.48 2.63 -8.02
N VAL A 129 -19.63 1.97 -7.97
CA VAL A 129 -20.93 2.65 -7.82
C VAL A 129 -21.02 3.31 -6.46
N ARG A 130 -20.69 2.62 -5.37
CA ARG A 130 -20.66 3.18 -4.00
C ARG A 130 -19.71 4.36 -3.92
N TYR A 131 -18.51 4.24 -4.51
CA TYR A 131 -17.53 5.33 -4.50
C TYR A 131 -18.06 6.57 -5.25
N ARG A 132 -18.74 6.39 -6.41
CA ARG A 132 -19.38 7.52 -7.11
C ARG A 132 -20.47 8.18 -6.28
N GLN A 133 -21.25 7.41 -5.51
CA GLN A 133 -22.31 7.95 -4.64
C GLN A 133 -21.73 8.76 -3.48
N LYS A 134 -20.56 8.36 -2.95
CA LYS A 134 -19.81 9.11 -1.94
C LYS A 134 -19.25 10.43 -2.49
N GLY A 135 -18.91 10.48 -3.75
CA GLY A 135 -18.16 11.54 -4.40
C GLY A 135 -16.72 11.13 -4.68
N VAL A 136 -16.31 11.23 -5.92
CA VAL A 136 -14.96 10.84 -6.38
C VAL A 136 -14.13 12.10 -6.56
N PRO A 137 -12.95 12.23 -5.92
CA PRO A 137 -12.07 13.39 -6.09
C PRO A 137 -11.64 13.59 -7.54
N GLU A 138 -11.31 14.84 -7.91
CA GLU A 138 -10.66 15.14 -9.17
C GLU A 138 -9.32 14.37 -9.26
N GLY A 139 -8.96 13.94 -10.46
CA GLY A 139 -7.75 13.12 -10.67
C GLY A 139 -7.95 11.61 -10.47
N VAL A 140 -8.99 11.16 -9.77
CA VAL A 140 -9.26 9.72 -9.60
C VAL A 140 -9.97 9.14 -10.84
N ARG A 141 -9.52 7.96 -11.26
CA ARG A 141 -10.12 7.16 -12.33
C ARG A 141 -10.51 5.79 -11.81
N LEU A 142 -11.81 5.50 -11.80
CA LEU A 142 -12.35 4.22 -11.35
C LEU A 142 -12.25 3.18 -12.46
N LEU A 143 -11.65 2.03 -12.19
CA LEU A 143 -11.46 0.93 -13.11
C LEU A 143 -12.04 -0.36 -12.49
N ALA A 144 -13.05 -0.93 -13.12
CA ALA A 144 -13.56 -2.25 -12.74
C ALA A 144 -12.73 -3.32 -13.47
N ALA A 145 -11.80 -3.97 -12.76
CA ALA A 145 -10.88 -4.92 -13.36
C ALA A 145 -10.31 -5.91 -12.32
N ASP A 146 -9.91 -7.09 -12.82
CA ASP A 146 -9.15 -8.06 -12.05
C ASP A 146 -7.69 -7.59 -11.89
N ALA A 147 -7.18 -7.61 -10.64
CA ALA A 147 -5.81 -7.25 -10.32
C ALA A 147 -4.77 -8.17 -11.00
N GLY A 148 -5.15 -9.39 -11.37
CA GLY A 148 -4.32 -10.31 -12.16
C GLY A 148 -4.23 -9.95 -13.65
N ARG A 149 -4.99 -8.95 -14.11
CA ARG A 149 -4.98 -8.43 -15.48
C ARG A 149 -5.38 -6.96 -15.51
N LEU A 150 -4.45 -6.10 -15.14
CA LEU A 150 -4.69 -4.65 -15.04
C LEU A 150 -4.85 -4.01 -16.43
N PRO A 151 -5.88 -3.16 -16.63
CA PRO A 151 -6.15 -2.50 -17.91
C PRO A 151 -5.27 -1.26 -18.11
N LEU A 152 -4.00 -1.34 -17.72
CA LEU A 152 -3.01 -0.28 -17.84
C LEU A 152 -1.81 -0.81 -18.63
N PRO A 153 -1.17 0.02 -19.47
CA PRO A 153 0.10 -0.32 -20.11
C PRO A 153 1.22 -0.59 -19.06
N ALA A 154 2.31 -1.23 -19.50
CA ALA A 154 3.51 -1.32 -18.69
C ALA A 154 4.07 0.08 -18.38
N ASP A 155 4.77 0.20 -17.25
CA ASP A 155 5.48 1.43 -16.84
C ASP A 155 4.57 2.68 -16.80
N THR A 156 3.30 2.52 -16.44
CA THR A 156 2.29 3.59 -16.43
C THR A 156 2.28 4.39 -15.15
N VAL A 157 2.57 3.76 -14.00
CA VAL A 157 2.42 4.37 -12.68
C VAL A 157 3.75 4.45 -11.94
N ASP A 158 3.88 5.47 -11.11
CA ASP A 158 5.03 5.73 -10.27
C ASP A 158 4.97 4.90 -8.99
N VAL A 159 3.76 4.76 -8.44
CA VAL A 159 3.49 4.03 -7.20
C VAL A 159 2.29 3.12 -7.38
N ALA A 160 2.37 1.91 -6.84
CA ALA A 160 1.21 1.06 -6.62
C ALA A 160 1.00 0.86 -5.11
N VAL A 161 -0.24 0.80 -4.67
CA VAL A 161 -0.61 0.46 -3.30
C VAL A 161 -1.67 -0.63 -3.29
N SER A 162 -1.69 -1.45 -2.23
CA SER A 162 -2.81 -2.33 -1.90
C SER A 162 -3.00 -2.29 -0.39
N THR A 163 -4.19 -1.87 0.05
CA THR A 163 -4.49 -1.63 1.46
C THR A 163 -5.65 -2.50 1.93
N MET A 164 -5.39 -3.42 2.85
CA MET A 164 -6.36 -4.35 3.45
C MET A 164 -7.10 -5.22 2.41
N THR A 165 -6.41 -5.55 1.29
CA THR A 165 -6.99 -6.30 0.15
C THR A 165 -6.04 -7.37 -0.38
N TYR A 166 -4.74 -7.29 -0.07
CA TYR A 166 -3.73 -8.19 -0.64
C TYR A 166 -4.06 -9.68 -0.42
N HIS A 167 -4.69 -10.04 0.69
CA HIS A 167 -5.13 -11.41 1.00
C HIS A 167 -6.19 -11.94 0.03
N GLU A 168 -6.96 -11.06 -0.63
CA GLU A 168 -7.98 -11.40 -1.63
C GLU A 168 -7.42 -11.46 -3.06
N LEU A 169 -6.22 -10.92 -3.30
CA LEU A 169 -5.70 -10.78 -4.66
C LEU A 169 -5.28 -12.12 -5.29
N PRO A 170 -5.50 -12.30 -6.59
CA PRO A 170 -5.02 -13.48 -7.31
C PRO A 170 -3.49 -13.51 -7.34
N ALA A 171 -2.91 -14.71 -7.48
CA ALA A 171 -1.46 -14.88 -7.49
C ALA A 171 -0.73 -14.06 -8.57
N ALA A 172 -1.42 -13.75 -9.69
CA ALA A 172 -0.87 -12.94 -10.78
C ALA A 172 -0.82 -11.44 -10.46
N ALA A 173 -1.52 -10.95 -9.42
CA ALA A 173 -1.64 -9.53 -9.15
C ALA A 173 -0.30 -8.83 -8.91
N VAL A 174 0.62 -9.47 -8.17
CA VAL A 174 1.95 -8.89 -7.90
C VAL A 174 2.76 -8.75 -9.20
N THR A 175 2.67 -9.73 -10.11
CA THR A 175 3.32 -9.67 -11.43
C THR A 175 2.72 -8.55 -12.30
N GLU A 176 1.40 -8.37 -12.25
CA GLU A 176 0.76 -7.27 -12.97
C GLU A 176 1.10 -5.91 -12.37
N MET A 177 1.16 -5.79 -11.03
CA MET A 177 1.67 -4.58 -10.39
C MET A 177 3.12 -4.30 -10.80
N ALA A 178 3.98 -5.34 -10.86
CA ALA A 178 5.35 -5.19 -11.36
C ALA A 178 5.39 -4.72 -12.82
N ARG A 179 4.47 -5.16 -13.65
CA ARG A 179 4.39 -4.74 -15.06
C ARG A 179 4.02 -3.27 -15.21
N VAL A 180 3.05 -2.78 -14.43
CA VAL A 180 2.49 -1.43 -14.58
C VAL A 180 3.26 -0.35 -13.83
N VAL A 181 3.94 -0.71 -12.74
CA VAL A 181 4.84 0.22 -12.00
C VAL A 181 6.08 0.44 -12.85
N ARG A 182 6.53 1.68 -13.06
CA ARG A 182 7.74 2.00 -13.83
C ARG A 182 9.03 1.56 -13.12
N SER A 183 10.12 1.44 -13.84
CA SER A 183 11.44 1.22 -13.24
C SER A 183 11.78 2.32 -12.23
N GLY A 184 12.25 1.94 -11.06
CA GLY A 184 12.47 2.83 -9.92
C GLY A 184 11.20 3.24 -9.17
N GLY A 185 10.03 2.83 -9.64
CA GLY A 185 8.74 3.06 -8.97
C GLY A 185 8.59 2.22 -7.71
N ARG A 186 7.50 2.42 -6.97
CA ARG A 186 7.31 1.86 -5.64
C ARG A 186 6.04 1.01 -5.55
N LEU A 187 6.09 -0.03 -4.71
CA LEU A 187 4.92 -0.80 -4.30
C LEU A 187 4.82 -0.78 -2.77
N VAL A 188 3.63 -0.48 -2.27
CA VAL A 188 3.29 -0.55 -0.84
C VAL A 188 2.15 -1.53 -0.65
N ILE A 189 2.35 -2.50 0.22
CA ILE A 189 1.29 -3.42 0.68
C ILE A 189 1.12 -3.25 2.17
N ALA A 190 -0.10 -2.95 2.60
CA ALA A 190 -0.49 -2.98 4.00
C ALA A 190 -1.71 -3.90 4.13
N ASP A 191 -1.61 -4.96 4.93
CA ASP A 191 -2.70 -5.92 5.06
C ASP A 191 -2.71 -6.60 6.43
N TRP A 192 -3.74 -7.41 6.67
CA TRP A 192 -3.91 -8.22 7.86
C TRP A 192 -2.83 -9.30 7.94
N THR A 193 -2.25 -9.49 9.13
CA THR A 193 -1.22 -10.51 9.33
C THR A 193 -1.79 -11.81 9.89
N SER A 194 -1.28 -12.94 9.38
CA SER A 194 -1.57 -14.28 9.92
C SER A 194 -1.01 -14.47 11.33
N ALA A 195 -0.03 -13.66 11.75
CA ALA A 195 0.55 -13.65 13.09
C ALA A 195 -0.27 -12.84 14.11
N GLY A 196 -1.39 -12.22 13.68
CA GLY A 196 -2.28 -11.43 14.54
C GLY A 196 -3.12 -12.29 15.47
N ALA A 197 -3.84 -11.64 16.41
CA ALA A 197 -4.75 -12.30 17.33
C ALA A 197 -6.08 -12.75 16.68
N GLY A 198 -6.39 -12.24 15.47
CA GLY A 198 -7.62 -12.58 14.76
C GLY A 198 -8.87 -11.90 15.30
N ASN A 199 -8.73 -10.83 16.09
CA ASN A 199 -9.86 -10.12 16.68
C ASN A 199 -10.63 -9.26 15.69
N ALA A 200 -10.07 -8.99 14.52
CA ALA A 200 -10.67 -8.22 13.44
C ALA A 200 -10.12 -8.69 12.08
N GLY A 201 -10.77 -8.29 10.99
CA GLY A 201 -10.37 -8.65 9.63
C GLY A 201 -10.82 -10.04 9.20
N PRO A 202 -10.25 -10.59 8.11
CA PRO A 202 -10.56 -11.92 7.60
C PRO A 202 -10.06 -13.02 8.56
N PRO A 203 -10.52 -14.28 8.40
CA PRO A 203 -9.98 -15.41 9.15
C PRO A 203 -8.46 -15.53 9.05
N LEU A 204 -7.78 -15.94 10.13
CA LEU A 204 -6.30 -16.04 10.15
C LEU A 204 -5.74 -16.90 9.01
N GLY A 205 -6.47 -17.97 8.62
CA GLY A 205 -6.06 -18.87 7.53
C GLY A 205 -6.07 -18.22 6.13
N GLU A 206 -6.69 -17.07 5.98
CA GLU A 206 -6.76 -16.31 4.72
C GLU A 206 -5.71 -15.22 4.62
N ARG A 207 -5.00 -14.95 5.72
CA ARG A 207 -4.00 -13.88 5.80
C ARG A 207 -2.60 -14.37 5.43
N PHE A 208 -1.77 -13.43 5.05
CA PHE A 208 -0.32 -13.62 4.92
C PHE A 208 0.42 -13.04 6.11
N ASP A 209 1.66 -13.45 6.31
CA ASP A 209 2.60 -12.69 7.11
C ASP A 209 3.42 -11.73 6.22
N ALA A 210 4.08 -10.78 6.87
CA ALA A 210 4.89 -9.77 6.19
C ALA A 210 6.04 -10.36 5.37
N TRP A 211 6.60 -11.49 5.84
CA TRP A 211 7.73 -12.14 5.19
C TRP A 211 7.29 -12.82 3.89
N THR A 212 6.22 -13.60 3.95
CA THR A 212 5.62 -14.25 2.78
C THR A 212 5.22 -13.23 1.70
N ALA A 213 4.65 -12.09 2.13
CA ALA A 213 4.35 -11.00 1.20
C ALA A 213 5.63 -10.44 0.57
N GLY A 214 6.68 -10.21 1.37
CA GLY A 214 7.98 -9.75 0.87
C GLY A 214 8.61 -10.71 -0.14
N GLU A 215 8.60 -12.01 0.13
CA GLU A 215 9.10 -13.03 -0.82
C GLU A 215 8.33 -13.03 -2.14
N ALA A 216 7.01 -12.83 -2.09
CA ALA A 216 6.20 -12.74 -3.31
C ALA A 216 6.56 -11.51 -4.15
N LEU A 217 6.87 -10.38 -3.51
CA LEU A 217 7.32 -9.17 -4.20
C LEU A 217 8.69 -9.37 -4.83
N ASP A 218 9.64 -9.93 -4.09
CA ASP A 218 10.99 -10.22 -4.60
C ASP A 218 10.93 -11.17 -5.80
N GLY A 219 10.12 -12.23 -5.70
CA GLY A 219 9.89 -13.19 -6.79
C GLY A 219 9.23 -12.58 -8.04
N ALA A 220 8.57 -11.43 -7.92
CA ALA A 220 7.99 -10.68 -9.03
C ALA A 220 8.92 -9.58 -9.59
N GLY A 221 10.14 -9.46 -9.06
CA GLY A 221 11.16 -8.53 -9.55
C GLY A 221 11.19 -7.19 -8.82
N PHE A 222 10.50 -7.05 -7.69
CA PHE A 222 10.70 -5.91 -6.80
C PHE A 222 11.87 -6.15 -5.84
N SER A 223 12.57 -5.08 -5.48
CA SER A 223 13.55 -5.05 -4.39
C SER A 223 12.86 -4.62 -3.10
N VAL A 224 12.70 -5.52 -2.15
CA VAL A 224 12.07 -5.23 -0.85
C VAL A 224 12.93 -4.27 -0.05
N ARG A 225 12.36 -3.18 0.46
CA ARG A 225 13.04 -2.11 1.19
C ARG A 225 12.67 -2.08 2.67
N ARG A 226 11.43 -2.45 2.99
CA ARG A 226 10.92 -2.45 4.35
C ARG A 226 9.94 -3.62 4.51
N VAL A 227 10.09 -4.36 5.59
CA VAL A 227 9.14 -5.39 6.04
C VAL A 227 8.85 -5.11 7.50
N GLU A 228 7.59 -4.92 7.84
CA GLU A 228 7.16 -4.57 9.17
C GLU A 228 5.95 -5.40 9.59
N SER A 229 6.12 -6.22 10.62
CA SER A 229 5.02 -6.92 11.27
C SER A 229 4.48 -6.07 12.41
N ARG A 230 3.17 -6.00 12.52
CA ARG A 230 2.44 -5.27 13.56
C ARG A 230 1.51 -6.22 14.30
N ARG A 231 0.79 -5.70 15.27
CA ARG A 231 -0.08 -6.51 16.11
C ARG A 231 -1.15 -7.28 15.31
N GLU A 232 -1.82 -6.64 14.35
CA GLU A 232 -2.90 -7.25 13.55
C GLU A 232 -2.66 -7.10 12.04
N THR A 233 -1.67 -6.31 11.64
CA THR A 233 -1.38 -5.99 10.25
C THR A 233 0.10 -6.11 9.95
N PHE A 234 0.47 -5.96 8.69
CA PHE A 234 1.85 -5.79 8.25
C PHE A 234 1.95 -4.66 7.21
N LEU A 235 3.16 -4.17 7.02
CA LEU A 235 3.50 -3.25 5.95
C LEU A 235 4.74 -3.77 5.21
N VAL A 236 4.67 -3.81 3.89
CA VAL A 236 5.83 -4.08 3.02
C VAL A 236 5.97 -2.95 2.02
N VAL A 237 7.19 -2.44 1.87
CA VAL A 237 7.55 -1.44 0.85
C VAL A 237 8.64 -2.01 -0.03
N ALA A 238 8.46 -1.90 -1.33
CA ALA A 238 9.42 -2.39 -2.32
C ALA A 238 9.59 -1.40 -3.47
N THR A 239 10.68 -1.51 -4.22
CA THR A 239 10.95 -0.73 -5.43
C THR A 239 11.16 -1.65 -6.62
N ARG A 240 10.68 -1.24 -7.77
CA ARG A 240 10.90 -1.96 -9.03
C ARG A 240 12.23 -1.63 -9.68
#